data_928ab0c0cf95ea596cede2bf5635769f
#
_entry.id   928ab0c0cf95ea596cede2bf5635769f
#
_cell.length_a   1.000
_cell.length_b   1.000
_cell.length_c   1.000
_cell.angle_alpha   90.00
_cell.angle_beta   90.00
_cell.angle_gamma   90.00
#
_symmetry.space_group_name_H-M   'P 1'
#
loop_
_entity.id
_entity.type
_entity.pdbx_description
1 polymer ?
#
loop_
_entity_poly.entity_id
_entity_poly.type
_entity_poly.pdbx_seq_one_letter_code
_entity_poly.pdbx_strand_id
1 'polypeptide(L)'
;MGSSLIERLRAAGADMDSAMDRLCGDEELYASCLAYFLSDPTFDALGAALDAGNYAAAFESAHALKGVAGNLGLTKCYQLCGALVEPLRGGAPDGADLAGACRALLEYREALRAMAQA
;
A
#
# COMPACT_ATOMS: atom_id res chain seq x y z
N MET A 1 17.00 -16.48 -17.21
CA MET A 1 15.73 -16.34 -16.49
C MET A 1 15.70 -15.03 -15.73
N GLY A 2 14.60 -14.33 -15.85
CA GLY A 2 14.41 -13.11 -15.07
C GLY A 2 14.22 -13.42 -13.59
N SER A 3 14.39 -12.44 -12.74
CA SER A 3 14.10 -12.56 -11.32
C SER A 3 12.62 -12.81 -11.11
N SER A 4 12.29 -13.62 -10.10
CA SER A 4 10.90 -13.82 -9.70
C SER A 4 10.35 -12.53 -9.10
N LEU A 5 9.03 -12.45 -9.01
CA LEU A 5 8.37 -11.31 -8.36
C LEU A 5 8.88 -11.14 -6.92
N ILE A 6 8.99 -12.26 -6.18
CA ILE A 6 9.47 -12.24 -4.80
C ILE A 6 10.88 -11.66 -4.71
N GLU A 7 11.76 -12.06 -5.61
CA GLU A 7 13.14 -11.55 -5.63
C GLU A 7 13.18 -10.06 -5.96
N ARG A 8 12.36 -9.61 -6.92
CA ARG A 8 12.28 -8.20 -7.29
C ARG A 8 11.78 -7.36 -6.14
N LEU A 9 10.75 -7.81 -5.43
CA LEU A 9 10.20 -7.10 -4.28
C LEU A 9 11.21 -7.07 -3.13
N ARG A 10 11.91 -8.18 -2.89
CA ARG A 10 12.95 -8.24 -1.85
C ARG A 10 14.06 -7.24 -2.16
N ALA A 11 14.49 -7.17 -3.40
CA ALA A 11 15.53 -6.23 -3.84
C ALA A 11 15.07 -4.77 -3.68
N ALA A 12 13.77 -4.51 -3.77
CA ALA A 12 13.19 -3.18 -3.56
C ALA A 12 12.92 -2.86 -2.09
N GLY A 13 13.32 -3.73 -1.16
CA GLY A 13 13.23 -3.48 0.28
C GLY A 13 12.00 -4.07 0.97
N ALA A 14 11.18 -4.85 0.27
CA ALA A 14 10.02 -5.49 0.89
C ALA A 14 10.45 -6.65 1.80
N ASP A 15 9.66 -6.88 2.86
CA ASP A 15 9.91 -7.97 3.81
C ASP A 15 9.25 -9.26 3.32
N MET A 16 9.88 -9.89 2.34
CA MET A 16 9.35 -11.10 1.71
C MET A 16 9.45 -12.33 2.61
N ASP A 17 10.41 -12.37 3.51
CA ASP A 17 10.53 -13.49 4.44
C ASP A 17 9.30 -13.57 5.34
N SER A 18 8.87 -12.45 5.90
CA SER A 18 7.68 -12.38 6.74
C SER A 18 6.40 -12.69 5.93
N ALA A 19 6.29 -12.12 4.73
CA ALA A 19 5.12 -12.34 3.88
C ALA A 19 5.01 -13.80 3.44
N MET A 20 6.12 -14.40 3.02
CA MET A 20 6.13 -15.81 2.59
C MET A 20 5.84 -16.75 3.75
N ASP A 21 6.29 -16.41 4.95
CA ASP A 21 5.99 -17.19 6.14
C ASP A 21 4.49 -17.25 6.39
N ARG A 22 3.79 -16.11 6.26
CA ARG A 22 2.32 -16.05 6.41
C ARG A 22 1.58 -16.87 5.36
N LEU A 23 2.15 -17.01 4.16
CA LEU A 23 1.51 -17.70 3.03
C LEU A 23 2.09 -19.09 2.79
N CYS A 24 2.81 -19.63 3.77
CA CYS A 24 3.41 -20.97 3.70
C CYS A 24 4.32 -21.16 2.47
N GLY A 25 4.99 -20.10 2.03
CA GLY A 25 5.91 -20.13 0.90
C GLY A 25 5.24 -20.19 -0.47
N ASP A 26 3.91 -20.00 -0.55
CA ASP A 26 3.17 -20.08 -1.81
C ASP A 26 3.29 -18.79 -2.60
N GLU A 27 4.23 -18.76 -3.56
CA GLU A 27 4.50 -17.57 -4.37
C GLU A 27 3.35 -17.24 -5.32
N GLU A 28 2.62 -18.23 -5.83
CA GLU A 28 1.46 -17.98 -6.68
C GLU A 28 0.33 -17.32 -5.90
N LEU A 29 0.12 -17.77 -4.68
CA LEU A 29 -0.87 -17.15 -3.80
C LEU A 29 -0.48 -15.70 -3.50
N TYR A 30 0.81 -15.45 -3.22
CA TYR A 30 1.29 -14.10 -2.98
C TYR A 30 1.02 -13.21 -4.20
N ALA A 31 1.36 -13.67 -5.40
CA ALA A 31 1.15 -12.91 -6.63
C ALA A 31 -0.33 -12.55 -6.81
N SER A 32 -1.23 -13.49 -6.52
CA SER A 32 -2.68 -13.25 -6.58
C SER A 32 -3.13 -12.21 -5.56
N CYS A 33 -2.63 -12.31 -4.33
CA CYS A 33 -2.96 -11.35 -3.28
C CYS A 33 -2.45 -9.95 -3.62
N LEU A 34 -1.24 -9.85 -4.16
CA LEU A 34 -0.66 -8.58 -4.57
C LEU A 34 -1.49 -7.97 -5.71
N ALA A 35 -1.83 -8.75 -6.73
CA ALA A 35 -2.64 -8.27 -7.86
C ALA A 35 -3.99 -7.74 -7.37
N TYR A 36 -4.63 -8.46 -6.46
CA TYR A 36 -5.90 -8.04 -5.86
C TYR A 36 -5.74 -6.72 -5.11
N PHE A 37 -4.69 -6.60 -4.29
CA PHE A 37 -4.42 -5.38 -3.54
C PHE A 37 -4.19 -4.18 -4.45
N LEU A 38 -3.39 -4.35 -5.51
CA LEU A 38 -3.07 -3.26 -6.44
C LEU A 38 -4.28 -2.80 -7.25
N SER A 39 -5.33 -3.63 -7.33
CA SER A 39 -6.59 -3.30 -8.01
C SER A 39 -7.70 -2.90 -7.03
N ASP A 40 -7.40 -2.78 -5.76
CA ASP A 40 -8.39 -2.47 -4.73
C ASP A 40 -8.95 -1.06 -4.94
N PRO A 41 -10.29 -0.90 -5.07
CA PRO A 41 -10.89 0.42 -5.22
C PRO A 41 -10.69 1.34 -4.01
N THR A 42 -10.21 0.81 -2.89
CA THR A 42 -9.92 1.60 -1.69
C THR A 42 -8.89 2.69 -1.96
N PHE A 43 -7.94 2.47 -2.88
CA PHE A 43 -7.00 3.53 -3.27
C PHE A 43 -7.72 4.74 -3.85
N ASP A 44 -8.68 4.52 -4.76
CA ASP A 44 -9.45 5.61 -5.36
C ASP A 44 -10.40 6.23 -4.34
N ALA A 45 -10.99 5.41 -3.47
CA ALA A 45 -11.86 5.90 -2.39
C ALA A 45 -11.11 6.83 -1.45
N LEU A 46 -9.85 6.53 -1.14
CA LEU A 46 -9.00 7.39 -0.32
C LEU A 46 -8.84 8.78 -0.96
N GLY A 47 -8.50 8.81 -2.24
CA GLY A 47 -8.34 10.07 -2.96
C GLY A 47 -9.63 10.89 -2.99
N ALA A 48 -10.76 10.24 -3.28
CA ALA A 48 -12.06 10.90 -3.30
C ALA A 48 -12.44 11.44 -1.93
N ALA A 49 -12.17 10.71 -0.86
CA ALA A 49 -12.47 11.15 0.51
C ALA A 49 -11.65 12.39 0.88
N LEU A 50 -10.36 12.40 0.52
CA LEU A 50 -9.51 13.57 0.76
C LEU A 50 -9.99 14.79 -0.02
N ASP A 51 -10.35 14.62 -1.29
CA ASP A 51 -10.86 15.70 -2.12
C ASP A 51 -12.16 16.28 -1.56
N ALA A 52 -13.01 15.43 -0.99
CA ALA A 52 -14.27 15.84 -0.40
C ALA A 52 -14.13 16.40 1.03
N GLY A 53 -12.93 16.34 1.61
CA GLY A 53 -12.72 16.74 3.00
C GLY A 53 -13.34 15.77 4.00
N ASN A 54 -13.65 14.55 3.57
CA ASN A 54 -14.20 13.51 4.44
C ASN A 54 -13.05 12.75 5.10
N TYR A 55 -12.49 13.33 6.15
CA TYR A 55 -11.30 12.79 6.80
C TYR A 55 -11.55 11.49 7.55
N ALA A 56 -12.77 11.26 8.04
CA ALA A 56 -13.12 9.97 8.67
C ALA A 56 -13.05 8.83 7.65
N ALA A 57 -13.62 9.02 6.46
CA ALA A 57 -13.57 8.03 5.40
C ALA A 57 -12.14 7.84 4.89
N ALA A 58 -11.38 8.92 4.78
CA ALA A 58 -9.98 8.87 4.36
C ALA A 58 -9.15 8.07 5.36
N PHE A 59 -9.36 8.27 6.66
CA PHE A 59 -8.68 7.50 7.70
C PHE A 59 -8.97 6.01 7.56
N GLU A 60 -10.23 5.63 7.39
CA GLU A 60 -10.62 4.23 7.26
C GLU A 60 -9.97 3.57 6.04
N SER A 61 -9.96 4.29 4.90
CA SER A 61 -9.33 3.79 3.68
C SER A 61 -7.82 3.60 3.87
N ALA A 62 -7.14 4.60 4.39
CA ALA A 62 -5.69 4.53 4.60
C ALA A 62 -5.32 3.45 5.61
N HIS A 63 -6.10 3.30 6.68
CA HIS A 63 -5.89 2.30 7.70
C HIS A 63 -6.04 0.87 7.12
N ALA A 64 -7.07 0.65 6.31
CA ALA A 64 -7.28 -0.63 5.65
C ALA A 64 -6.13 -0.98 4.70
N LEU A 65 -5.69 -0.03 3.88
CA LEU A 65 -4.57 -0.23 2.96
C LEU A 65 -3.28 -0.53 3.72
N LYS A 66 -3.04 0.18 4.82
CA LYS A 66 -1.88 -0.04 5.66
C LYS A 66 -1.82 -1.48 6.17
N GLY A 67 -2.96 -2.01 6.64
CA GLY A 67 -3.04 -3.38 7.15
C GLY A 67 -2.67 -4.42 6.10
N VAL A 68 -3.22 -4.27 4.89
CA VAL A 68 -2.91 -5.20 3.79
C VAL A 68 -1.45 -5.08 3.36
N ALA A 69 -0.94 -3.85 3.24
CA ALA A 69 0.46 -3.63 2.88
C ALA A 69 1.41 -4.30 3.87
N GLY A 70 1.10 -4.22 5.17
CA GLY A 70 1.88 -4.89 6.20
C GLY A 70 1.86 -6.39 6.06
N ASN A 71 0.70 -6.98 5.80
CA ASN A 71 0.56 -8.43 5.62
C ASN A 71 1.32 -8.92 4.38
N LEU A 72 1.41 -8.12 3.35
CA LEU A 72 2.13 -8.46 2.11
C LEU A 72 3.62 -8.11 2.17
N GLY A 73 4.11 -7.62 3.31
CA GLY A 73 5.52 -7.27 3.47
C GLY A 73 5.96 -6.04 2.69
N LEU A 74 5.01 -5.23 2.23
CA LEU A 74 5.29 -4.05 1.42
C LEU A 74 5.67 -2.87 2.33
N THR A 75 6.89 -2.90 2.86
CA THR A 75 7.37 -1.97 3.88
C THR A 75 7.20 -0.50 3.47
N LYS A 76 7.59 -0.17 2.25
CA LYS A 76 7.47 1.21 1.76
C LYS A 76 6.00 1.64 1.64
N CYS A 77 5.14 0.75 1.13
CA CYS A 77 3.72 1.02 1.02
C CYS A 77 3.10 1.21 2.41
N TYR A 78 3.48 0.37 3.36
CA TYR A 78 3.06 0.47 4.75
C TYR A 78 3.41 1.84 5.35
N GLN A 79 4.64 2.30 5.10
CA GLN A 79 5.10 3.61 5.58
C GLN A 79 4.32 4.75 4.93
N LEU A 80 4.05 4.66 3.63
CA LEU A 80 3.30 5.69 2.92
C LEU A 80 1.85 5.76 3.39
N CYS A 81 1.22 4.62 3.68
CA CYS A 81 -0.11 4.60 4.29
C CYS A 81 -0.06 5.21 5.69
N GLY A 82 0.96 4.90 6.47
CA GLY A 82 1.15 5.46 7.81
C GLY A 82 1.25 6.97 7.81
N ALA A 83 1.87 7.54 6.78
CA ALA A 83 1.98 9.00 6.64
C ALA A 83 0.61 9.67 6.47
N LEU A 84 -0.41 8.91 6.06
CA LEU A 84 -1.79 9.38 6.00
C LEU A 84 -2.56 9.04 7.28
N VAL A 85 -2.37 7.81 7.79
CA VAL A 85 -3.10 7.33 8.96
C VAL A 85 -2.82 8.21 10.19
N GLU A 86 -1.55 8.52 10.44
CA GLU A 86 -1.17 9.24 11.67
C GLU A 86 -1.79 10.65 11.75
N PRO A 87 -1.64 11.51 10.74
CA PRO A 87 -2.31 12.83 10.82
C PRO A 87 -3.83 12.75 10.82
N LEU A 88 -4.43 11.75 10.14
CA LEU A 88 -5.88 11.62 10.08
C LEU A 88 -6.48 11.04 11.36
N ARG A 89 -5.67 10.38 12.21
CA ARG A 89 -6.15 9.73 13.43
C ARG A 89 -6.86 10.70 14.36
N GLY A 90 -6.42 11.94 14.44
CA GLY A 90 -7.00 12.97 15.29
C GLY A 90 -7.99 13.90 14.61
N GLY A 91 -8.35 13.63 13.35
CA GLY A 91 -9.24 14.48 12.57
C GLY A 91 -8.47 15.28 11.52
N ALA A 92 -8.94 16.49 11.20
CA ALA A 92 -8.29 17.34 10.20
C ALA A 92 -7.01 17.97 10.76
N PRO A 93 -5.82 17.52 10.34
CA PRO A 93 -4.57 18.06 10.88
C PRO A 93 -4.16 19.32 10.14
N ASP A 94 -3.95 20.39 10.90
CA ASP A 94 -3.41 21.64 10.36
C ASP A 94 -1.98 21.39 9.88
N GLY A 95 -1.65 21.87 8.67
CA GLY A 95 -0.32 21.84 8.14
C GLY A 95 0.13 20.50 7.56
N ALA A 96 -0.70 19.47 7.60
CA ALA A 96 -0.34 18.19 6.98
C ALA A 96 -0.57 18.23 5.47
N ASP A 97 0.39 17.73 4.71
CA ASP A 97 0.28 17.63 3.24
C ASP A 97 -0.36 16.29 2.86
N LEU A 98 -1.67 16.18 3.09
CA LEU A 98 -2.40 14.95 2.79
C LEU A 98 -2.45 14.66 1.29
N ALA A 99 -2.57 15.69 0.47
CA ALA A 99 -2.61 15.53 -0.98
C ALA A 99 -1.28 14.97 -1.50
N GLY A 100 -0.15 15.51 -1.01
CA GLY A 100 1.18 15.03 -1.38
C GLY A 100 1.43 13.60 -0.91
N ALA A 101 1.01 13.28 0.31
CA ALA A 101 1.14 11.93 0.86
C ALA A 101 0.31 10.93 0.05
N CYS A 102 -0.90 11.30 -0.34
CA CYS A 102 -1.76 10.44 -1.16
C CYS A 102 -1.15 10.23 -2.54
N ARG A 103 -0.63 11.29 -3.16
CA ARG A 103 0.04 11.20 -4.45
C ARG A 103 1.23 10.24 -4.40
N ALA A 104 2.05 10.34 -3.35
CA ALA A 104 3.20 9.47 -3.18
C ALA A 104 2.77 8.00 -3.08
N LEU A 105 1.69 7.72 -2.36
CA LEU A 105 1.15 6.36 -2.23
C LEU A 105 0.67 5.83 -3.58
N LEU A 106 -0.08 6.63 -4.34
CA LEU A 106 -0.62 6.21 -5.64
C LEU A 106 0.50 6.00 -6.66
N GLU A 107 1.53 6.82 -6.64
CA GLU A 107 2.70 6.64 -7.49
C GLU A 107 3.44 5.34 -7.16
N TYR A 108 3.56 5.04 -5.87
CA TYR A 108 4.22 3.79 -5.44
C TYR A 108 3.40 2.57 -5.84
N ARG A 109 2.06 2.66 -5.78
CA ARG A 109 1.19 1.60 -6.30
C ARG A 109 1.49 1.30 -7.76
N GLU A 110 1.68 2.34 -8.59
CA GLU A 110 2.02 2.15 -10.00
C GLU A 110 3.40 1.52 -10.17
N ALA A 111 4.35 1.87 -9.33
CA ALA A 111 5.67 1.22 -9.33
C ALA A 111 5.55 -0.28 -9.00
N LEU A 112 4.70 -0.63 -8.04
CA LEU A 112 4.44 -2.04 -7.69
C LEU A 112 3.75 -2.78 -8.84
N ARG A 113 2.82 -2.14 -9.53
CA ARG A 113 2.18 -2.72 -10.71
C ARG A 113 3.20 -3.04 -11.80
N ALA A 114 4.13 -2.14 -12.02
CA ALA A 114 5.20 -2.36 -13.00
C ALA A 114 6.06 -3.56 -12.62
N MET A 115 6.40 -3.71 -11.34
CA MET A 115 7.15 -4.87 -10.84
C MET A 115 6.37 -6.16 -11.03
N ALA A 116 5.06 -6.13 -10.78
CA ALA A 116 4.22 -7.32 -10.88
C ALA A 116 4.04 -7.79 -12.33
N GLN A 117 4.19 -6.88 -13.29
CA GLN A 117 4.02 -7.17 -14.72
C GLN A 117 5.32 -7.49 -15.43
N ALA A 118 6.42 -7.28 -14.77
CA ALA A 118 7.76 -7.48 -15.39
C ALA A 118 8.10 -8.96 -15.63
#